data_3aae3d72a71e7d68db84c1dd83cab19f
#
_entry.id   3aae3d72a71e7d68db84c1dd83cab19f
#
_cell.length_a   1.000
_cell.length_b   1.000
_cell.length_c   1.000
_cell.angle_alpha   90.00
_cell.angle_beta   90.00
_cell.angle_gamma   90.00
#
_symmetry.space_group_name_H-M   'P 1'
#
loop_
_entity.id
_entity.type
_entity.pdbx_description
1 polymer ?
#
loop_
_entity_poly.entity_id
_entity_poly.type
_entity_poly.pdbx_seq_one_letter_code
_entity_poly.pdbx_strand_id
1 'polypeptide(L)'
;YKMMCIIKSEALKVKPSKKHIAGNTKSAKALEEFSNDSNWNVRFGVASNRNCPVEILKKLSNDSDYSVRFSVADNPNCPVEILEKLSNDSDWS
;
A
#
# COMPACT_ATOMS: atom_id res chain seq x y z
N TYR A 1 5.02 22.07 31.53
CA TYR A 1 3.86 22.36 30.70
C TYR A 1 4.21 22.83 29.30
N LYS A 2 5.01 23.89 29.19
CA LYS A 2 5.50 24.36 27.91
C LYS A 2 6.42 23.34 27.23
N MET A 3 7.16 22.59 28.02
CA MET A 3 8.03 21.54 27.49
C MET A 3 7.24 20.42 26.82
N MET A 4 6.08 20.07 27.35
CA MET A 4 5.21 19.06 26.74
C MET A 4 4.70 19.51 25.39
N CYS A 5 4.37 20.77 25.25
CA CYS A 5 3.93 21.33 23.97
C CYS A 5 5.07 21.30 22.94
N ILE A 6 6.29 21.57 23.36
CA ILE A 6 7.46 21.52 22.49
C ILE A 6 7.71 20.09 22.03
N ILE A 7 7.62 19.11 22.93
CA ILE A 7 7.81 17.71 22.60
C ILE A 7 6.76 17.26 21.59
N LYS A 8 5.50 17.64 21.79
CA LYS A 8 4.44 17.33 20.83
C LYS A 8 4.73 17.94 19.47
N SER A 9 5.21 19.17 19.46
CA SER A 9 5.56 19.87 18.23
C SER A 9 6.65 19.13 17.47
N GLU A 10 7.66 18.62 18.16
CA GLU A 10 8.74 17.85 17.54
C GLU A 10 8.25 16.53 17.01
N ALA A 11 7.40 15.85 17.77
CA ALA A 11 6.79 14.58 17.33
C ALA A 11 5.98 14.79 16.06
N LEU A 12 5.27 15.92 15.95
CA LEU A 12 4.47 16.25 14.77
C LEU A 12 5.32 16.62 13.56
N LYS A 13 6.60 16.95 13.76
CA LYS A 13 7.52 17.27 12.68
C LYS A 13 8.09 16.02 12.01
N VAL A 14 7.97 14.87 12.63
CA VAL A 14 8.43 13.62 12.04
C VAL A 14 7.52 13.30 10.85
N LYS A 15 8.11 13.28 9.67
CA LYS A 15 7.35 12.97 8.46
C LYS A 15 6.94 11.50 8.47
N PRO A 16 5.69 11.18 8.11
CA PRO A 16 5.31 9.78 7.97
C PRO A 16 6.13 9.10 6.86
N SER A 17 6.37 7.81 6.99
CA SER A 17 7.09 7.06 5.97
C SER A 17 6.27 7.01 4.68
N LYS A 18 6.93 6.76 3.56
CA LYS A 18 6.24 6.58 2.28
C LYS A 18 5.21 5.45 2.37
N LYS A 19 5.54 4.38 3.10
CA LYS A 19 4.62 3.27 3.33
C LYS A 19 3.32 3.76 3.99
N HIS A 20 3.44 4.57 5.02
CA HIS A 20 2.28 5.10 5.72
C HIS A 20 1.43 5.98 4.80
N ILE A 21 2.07 6.87 4.05
CA ILE A 21 1.38 7.74 3.10
C ILE A 21 0.68 6.90 2.03
N ALA A 22 1.39 5.92 1.47
CA ALA A 22 0.84 5.04 0.43
C ALA A 22 -0.37 4.27 0.92
N GLY A 23 -0.37 3.87 2.18
CA GLY A 23 -1.47 3.10 2.78
C GLY A 23 -2.69 3.94 3.14
N ASN A 24 -2.58 5.26 3.16
CA ASN A 24 -3.65 6.13 3.65
C ASN A 24 -4.08 7.22 2.68
N THR A 25 -3.32 7.49 1.62
CA THR A 25 -3.69 8.54 0.66
C THR A 25 -4.97 8.18 -0.09
N LYS A 26 -5.77 9.21 -0.38
CA LYS A 26 -6.96 9.08 -1.23
C LYS A 26 -6.68 9.50 -2.67
N SER A 27 -5.47 9.97 -2.94
CA SER A 27 -5.09 10.44 -4.28
C SER A 27 -4.73 9.28 -5.19
N ALA A 28 -5.51 9.06 -6.24
CA ALA A 28 -5.22 8.03 -7.22
C ALA A 28 -3.88 8.26 -7.91
N LYS A 29 -3.53 9.52 -8.15
CA LYS A 29 -2.25 9.87 -8.76
C LYS A 29 -1.09 9.48 -7.85
N ALA A 30 -1.19 9.78 -6.55
CA ALA A 30 -0.15 9.41 -5.59
C ALA A 30 -0.02 7.88 -5.50
N LEU A 31 -1.14 7.17 -5.50
CA LEU A 31 -1.12 5.71 -5.48
C LEU A 31 -0.43 5.14 -6.72
N GLU A 32 -0.69 5.72 -7.90
CA GLU A 32 -0.02 5.29 -9.12
C GLU A 32 1.50 5.49 -9.01
N GLU A 33 1.95 6.62 -8.52
CA GLU A 33 3.37 6.90 -8.34
C GLU A 33 4.00 5.93 -7.34
N PHE A 34 3.37 5.73 -6.20
CA PHE A 34 3.89 4.82 -5.18
C PHE A 34 3.87 3.36 -5.62
N SER A 35 2.98 2.99 -6.52
CA SER A 35 2.93 1.61 -7.04
C SER A 35 4.16 1.26 -7.85
N ASN A 36 4.93 2.25 -8.29
CA ASN A 36 6.17 2.07 -9.04
C ASN A 36 7.42 2.23 -8.17
N ASP A 37 7.26 2.42 -6.87
CA ASP A 37 8.40 2.60 -5.96
C ASP A 37 9.25 1.33 -5.92
N SER A 38 10.56 1.50 -5.87
CA SER A 38 11.49 0.37 -5.81
C SER A 38 11.40 -0.41 -4.50
N ASN A 39 10.90 0.24 -3.44
CA ASN A 39 10.76 -0.37 -2.13
C ASN A 39 9.43 -1.13 -2.05
N TRP A 40 9.49 -2.44 -1.82
CA TRP A 40 8.29 -3.28 -1.73
C TRP A 40 7.34 -2.82 -0.63
N ASN A 41 7.87 -2.24 0.46
CA ASN A 41 7.04 -1.73 1.56
C ASN A 41 6.09 -0.63 1.09
N VAL A 42 6.56 0.24 0.20
CA VAL A 42 5.73 1.31 -0.36
C VAL A 42 4.63 0.70 -1.24
N ARG A 43 5.01 -0.24 -2.12
CA ARG A 43 4.05 -0.94 -2.98
C ARG A 43 3.03 -1.72 -2.14
N PHE A 44 3.49 -2.34 -1.05
CA PHE A 44 2.61 -3.00 -0.08
C PHE A 44 1.57 -2.03 0.48
N GLY A 45 2.01 -0.82 0.85
CA GLY A 45 1.11 0.21 1.35
C GLY A 45 0.02 0.54 0.33
N VAL A 46 0.39 0.67 -0.95
CA VAL A 46 -0.58 0.92 -2.02
C VAL A 46 -1.58 -0.23 -2.11
N ALA A 47 -1.09 -1.47 -2.11
CA ALA A 47 -1.95 -2.65 -2.24
C ALA A 47 -2.93 -2.78 -1.07
N SER A 48 -2.56 -2.33 0.11
CA SER A 48 -3.41 -2.39 1.30
C SER A 48 -4.34 -1.18 1.44
N ASN A 49 -4.20 -0.18 0.59
CA ASN A 49 -5.00 1.04 0.67
C ASN A 49 -6.42 0.79 0.18
N ARG A 50 -7.40 1.12 1.02
CA ARG A 50 -8.82 0.94 0.68
C ARG A 50 -9.26 1.80 -0.51
N ASN A 51 -8.51 2.84 -0.81
CA ASN A 51 -8.81 3.74 -1.93
C ASN A 51 -8.07 3.35 -3.20
N CYS A 52 -7.35 2.23 -3.20
CA CYS A 52 -6.56 1.80 -4.34
C CYS A 52 -7.49 1.39 -5.50
N PRO A 53 -7.33 2.03 -6.68
CA PRO A 53 -8.15 1.66 -7.84
C PRO A 53 -7.86 0.23 -8.31
N VAL A 54 -8.86 -0.39 -8.92
CA VAL A 54 -8.75 -1.77 -9.44
C VAL A 54 -7.59 -1.92 -10.42
N GLU A 55 -7.34 -0.93 -11.27
CA GLU A 55 -6.25 -0.97 -12.24
C GLU A 55 -4.89 -1.10 -11.57
N ILE A 56 -4.71 -0.41 -10.44
CA ILE A 56 -3.46 -0.49 -9.67
C ILE A 56 -3.37 -1.84 -8.96
N LEU A 57 -4.47 -2.34 -8.41
CA LEU A 57 -4.50 -3.67 -7.81
C LEU A 57 -4.15 -4.74 -8.85
N LYS A 58 -4.68 -4.62 -10.06
CA LYS A 58 -4.37 -5.52 -11.15
C LYS A 58 -2.88 -5.53 -11.47
N LYS A 59 -2.28 -4.34 -11.53
CA LYS A 59 -0.83 -4.19 -11.75
C LYS A 59 -0.04 -4.86 -10.63
N LEU A 60 -0.39 -4.59 -9.37
CA LEU A 60 0.32 -5.12 -8.22
C LEU A 60 0.08 -6.62 -8.01
N SER A 61 -0.95 -7.18 -8.62
CA SER A 61 -1.16 -8.63 -8.59
C SER A 61 -0.04 -9.39 -9.32
N ASN A 62 0.74 -8.68 -10.16
CA ASN A 62 1.90 -9.24 -10.86
C ASN A 62 3.21 -8.82 -10.20
N ASP A 63 3.16 -8.23 -9.01
CA ASP A 63 4.36 -7.75 -8.32
C ASP A 63 5.31 -8.90 -8.02
N SER A 64 6.61 -8.63 -8.11
CA SER A 64 7.64 -9.63 -7.81
C SER A 64 7.66 -10.03 -6.34
N ASP A 65 7.14 -9.18 -5.46
CA ASP A 65 7.15 -9.42 -4.02
C ASP A 65 5.87 -10.12 -3.58
N TYR A 66 6.04 -11.24 -2.89
CA TYR A 66 4.95 -12.06 -2.38
C TYR A 66 4.02 -11.25 -1.45
N SER A 67 4.62 -10.42 -0.57
CA SER A 67 3.83 -9.65 0.40
C SER A 67 2.91 -8.64 -0.28
N VAL A 68 3.38 -8.05 -1.39
CA VAL A 68 2.56 -7.11 -2.17
C VAL A 68 1.38 -7.86 -2.80
N ARG A 69 1.64 -9.02 -3.42
CA ARG A 69 0.57 -9.83 -4.02
C ARG A 69 -0.46 -10.27 -2.98
N PHE A 70 0.01 -10.68 -1.79
CA PHE A 70 -0.87 -11.06 -0.68
C PHE A 70 -1.77 -9.89 -0.29
N SER A 71 -1.20 -8.70 -0.19
CA SER A 71 -1.95 -7.50 0.20
C SER A 71 -3.03 -7.15 -0.84
N VAL A 72 -2.74 -7.38 -2.12
CA VAL A 72 -3.75 -7.21 -3.18
C VAL A 72 -4.96 -8.12 -2.92
N ALA A 73 -4.69 -9.40 -2.63
CA ALA A 73 -5.76 -10.37 -2.38
C ALA A 73 -6.59 -10.00 -1.15
N ASP A 74 -5.94 -9.41 -0.15
CA ASP A 74 -6.60 -9.02 1.10
C ASP A 74 -7.35 -7.68 0.98
N ASN A 75 -7.18 -6.97 -0.11
CA ASN A 75 -7.82 -5.66 -0.30
C ASN A 75 -9.32 -5.85 -0.59
N PRO A 76 -10.20 -5.13 0.13
CA PRO A 76 -11.65 -5.26 -0.08
C PRO A 76 -12.11 -4.87 -1.48
N ASN A 77 -11.30 -4.11 -2.23
CA ASN A 77 -11.62 -3.72 -3.60
C ASN A 77 -11.11 -4.72 -4.65
N CYS A 78 -10.47 -5.80 -4.20
CA CYS A 78 -9.90 -6.78 -5.15
C CYS A 78 -11.01 -7.55 -5.85
N PRO A 79 -11.10 -7.49 -7.19
CA PRO A 79 -12.13 -8.22 -7.91
C PRO A 79 -11.86 -9.73 -7.94
N VAL A 80 -12.92 -10.48 -8.18
CA VAL A 80 -12.87 -11.96 -8.17
C VAL A 80 -11.84 -12.49 -9.16
N GLU A 81 -11.70 -11.88 -10.33
CA GLU A 81 -10.74 -12.33 -11.36
C GLU A 81 -9.31 -12.29 -10.84
N ILE A 82 -8.97 -11.25 -10.07
CA ILE A 82 -7.64 -11.13 -9.48
C ILE A 82 -7.47 -12.16 -8.36
N LEU A 83 -8.49 -12.36 -7.55
CA LEU A 83 -8.46 -13.39 -6.48
C LEU A 83 -8.23 -14.77 -7.06
N GLU A 84 -8.91 -15.12 -8.15
CA GLU A 84 -8.73 -16.39 -8.83
C GLU A 84 -7.30 -16.56 -9.34
N LYS A 85 -6.76 -15.53 -9.97
CA LYS A 85 -5.39 -15.51 -10.46
C LYS A 85 -4.40 -15.75 -9.32
N LEU A 86 -4.57 -15.04 -8.21
CA LEU A 86 -3.66 -15.12 -7.07
C LEU A 86 -3.77 -16.46 -6.36
N SER A 87 -4.95 -17.09 -6.37
CA SER A 87 -5.12 -18.41 -5.76
C SER A 87 -4.31 -19.48 -6.47
N ASN A 88 -3.91 -19.25 -7.72
CA ASN A 88 -3.07 -20.15 -8.50
C ASN A 88 -1.59 -19.80 -8.43
N ASP A 89 -1.23 -18.79 -7.63
CA ASP A 89 0.15 -18.35 -7.46
C ASP A 89 0.92 -19.41 -6.66
N SER A 90 2.10 -19.81 -7.17
CA SER A 90 2.90 -20.85 -6.53
C SER A 90 3.40 -20.46 -5.14
N ASP A 91 3.55 -19.17 -4.87
CA ASP A 91 3.99 -18.68 -3.55
C ASP A 91 2.88 -18.68 -2.52
N TRP A 92 1.67 -19.02 -2.94
CA TRP A 92 0.47 -18.88 -2.10
C TRP A 92 0.19 -20.08 -1.21
N SER A 93 0.77 -21.19 -1.48
CA SER A 93 0.49 -22.44 -0.76
C SER A 93 1.17 -22.53 0.61
#